data_53e8209ebd6da1bbada722bc68719b47
#
_entry.id   53e8209ebd6da1bbada722bc68719b47
#
_cell.length_a   1.000
_cell.length_b   1.000
_cell.length_c   1.000
_cell.angle_alpha   90.00
_cell.angle_beta   90.00
_cell.angle_gamma   90.00
#
_symmetry.space_group_name_H-M   'P 1'
#
loop_
_entity.id
_entity.type
_entity.pdbx_description
1 polymer ?
#
loop_
_entity_poly.entity_id
_entity_poly.type
_entity_poly.pdbx_seq_one_letter_code
_entity_poly.pdbx_strand_id
1 'polypeptide(L)'
;MRKIAFLLLCALILISCGKDNEELPANPDWLNEMILQMESADYYVGTIVYAYEWNNEYYYLISIGLSSCVMCEFYNYQGVKVEWTQEKIDDFQKNGKRIKVIWERGFN
;
A
#
# COMPACT_ATOMS: atom_id res chain seq x y z
N MET A 1 9.54 -25.48 39.43
CA MET A 1 9.42 -25.32 39.07
C MET A 1 8.67 -24.93 38.37
N ARG A 2 8.14 -24.82 38.25
CA ARG A 2 7.39 -24.60 37.62
C ARG A 2 7.25 -23.42 37.10
N LYS A 3 7.30 -22.73 37.35
CA LYS A 3 7.22 -21.66 37.05
C LYS A 3 7.77 -21.28 36.00
N ILE A 4 8.48 -21.61 35.63
CA ILE A 4 9.13 -21.46 34.63
C ILE A 4 8.32 -21.47 33.54
N ALA A 5 7.53 -22.17 33.56
CA ALA A 5 6.68 -22.23 32.56
C ALA A 5 6.13 -20.95 32.31
N PHE A 6 6.01 -20.43 33.03
CA PHE A 6 5.42 -19.32 32.80
C PHE A 6 6.05 -18.35 32.14
N LEU A 7 7.03 -18.38 32.28
CA LEU A 7 7.57 -17.41 31.74
C LEU A 7 7.48 -17.55 30.43
N LEU A 8 7.59 -18.48 29.95
CA LEU A 8 7.58 -18.63 28.64
C LEU A 8 6.44 -18.07 28.14
N LEU A 9 5.48 -18.08 28.66
CA LEU A 9 4.39 -17.59 28.20
C LEU A 9 4.59 -16.27 27.90
N CYS A 10 5.22 -15.60 28.54
CA CYS A 10 5.38 -14.26 28.30
C CYS A 10 5.91 -14.14 27.00
N ALA A 11 6.70 -14.86 26.71
CA ALA A 11 7.31 -14.73 25.48
C ALA A 11 6.26 -14.57 24.49
N LEU A 12 5.43 -15.32 24.42
CA LEU A 12 4.51 -15.19 23.46
C LEU A 12 3.92 -13.99 23.40
N ILE A 13 3.64 -13.47 24.31
CA ILE A 13 3.08 -12.28 24.31
C ILE A 13 3.72 -11.41 23.46
N LEU A 14 4.85 -11.26 23.61
CA LEU A 14 5.46 -10.34 22.87
C LEU A 14 5.19 -10.53 21.57
N ILE A 15 5.03 -11.46 21.19
CA ILE A 15 4.76 -11.66 19.93
C ILE A 15 3.79 -10.87 19.48
N SER A 16 2.88 -10.90 20.10
CA SER A 16 1.84 -10.20 19.71
C SER A 16 2.22 -8.93 19.35
N CYS A 17 2.89 -8.43 19.95
CA CYS A 17 3.17 -7.14 19.66
C CYS A 17 3.59 -7.00 18.37
N GLY A 18 4.19 -7.67 18.03
CA GLY A 18 4.70 -7.37 16.82
C GLY A 18 3.67 -7.11 15.91
N LYS A 19 2.85 -7.65 16.15
CA LYS A 19 2.01 -7.53 15.26
C LYS A 19 1.47 -6.47 14.83
N ASP A 20 1.30 -5.93 15.31
CA ASP A 20 0.67 -4.85 14.98
C ASP A 20 1.21 -4.31 13.93
N ASN A 21 1.95 -4.63 13.51
CA ASN A 21 2.48 -4.06 12.57
C ASN A 21 1.81 -4.25 11.49
N GLU A 22 1.39 -3.60 10.92
CA GLU A 22 0.81 -3.63 9.83
C GLU A 22 1.66 -4.06 8.78
N GLU A 23 1.93 -5.16 8.54
CA GLU A 23 2.68 -5.54 7.47
C GLU A 23 1.81 -5.71 6.29
N LEU A 24 2.12 -5.16 5.19
CA LEU A 24 1.35 -5.31 3.98
C LEU A 24 1.52 -6.71 3.42
N PRO A 25 0.53 -7.24 2.76
CA PRO A 25 0.69 -8.50 2.07
C PRO A 25 1.65 -8.32 0.89
N ALA A 26 2.07 -9.38 0.28
CA ALA A 26 2.94 -9.28 -0.88
C ALA A 26 2.25 -8.47 -1.96
N ASN A 27 3.02 -7.80 -2.79
CA ASN A 27 2.45 -7.03 -3.87
C ASN A 27 1.72 -7.97 -4.83
N PRO A 28 0.56 -7.57 -5.32
CA PRO A 28 -0.13 -8.42 -6.30
C PRO A 28 0.67 -8.48 -7.60
N ASP A 29 0.49 -9.56 -8.33
CA ASP A 29 1.24 -9.76 -9.56
C ASP A 29 1.04 -8.63 -10.56
N TRP A 30 -0.19 -8.12 -10.68
CA TRP A 30 -0.44 -7.06 -11.65
C TRP A 30 0.38 -5.80 -11.31
N LEU A 31 0.61 -5.56 -10.03
CA LEU A 31 1.36 -4.38 -9.64
C LEU A 31 2.83 -4.58 -9.96
N ASN A 32 3.37 -5.76 -9.73
CA ASN A 32 4.75 -6.04 -10.05
C ASN A 32 5.00 -5.93 -11.55
N GLU A 33 4.06 -6.39 -12.36
CA GLU A 33 4.21 -6.28 -13.79
C GLU A 33 4.14 -4.83 -14.24
N MET A 34 3.26 -4.05 -13.64
CA MET A 34 3.17 -2.65 -13.98
C MET A 34 4.45 -1.91 -13.62
N ILE A 35 5.03 -2.23 -12.47
CA ILE A 35 6.27 -1.60 -12.07
C ILE A 35 7.39 -1.92 -13.06
N LEU A 36 7.45 -3.16 -13.55
CA LEU A 36 8.45 -3.50 -14.52
C LEU A 36 8.30 -2.67 -15.79
N GLN A 37 7.08 -2.43 -16.22
CA GLN A 37 6.86 -1.62 -17.39
C GLN A 37 7.25 -0.16 -17.14
N MET A 38 6.99 0.32 -15.94
CA MET A 38 7.27 1.71 -15.63
C MET A 38 8.76 1.97 -15.47
N GLU A 39 9.54 0.93 -15.20
CA GLU A 39 10.97 1.12 -15.01
C GLU A 39 11.69 1.52 -16.30
N SER A 40 11.16 1.16 -17.44
CA SER A 40 11.86 1.41 -18.68
C SER A 40 11.26 2.50 -19.55
N ALA A 41 10.06 2.96 -19.27
CA ALA A 41 9.43 3.96 -20.12
C ALA A 41 9.67 5.36 -19.57
N ASP A 42 10.12 6.27 -20.42
CA ASP A 42 10.43 7.62 -19.97
C ASP A 42 9.23 8.36 -19.42
N TYR A 43 8.04 7.99 -19.85
CA TYR A 43 6.83 8.65 -19.37
C TYR A 43 6.70 8.54 -17.86
N TYR A 44 7.29 7.49 -17.26
CA TYR A 44 7.10 7.25 -15.86
C TYR A 44 8.21 7.79 -14.95
N VAL A 45 9.06 8.65 -15.50
CA VAL A 45 10.06 9.31 -14.70
C VAL A 45 9.33 10.13 -13.62
N GLY A 46 9.77 10.02 -12.39
CA GLY A 46 9.13 10.74 -11.27
C GLY A 46 7.91 10.07 -10.71
N THR A 47 7.62 8.82 -11.10
CA THR A 47 6.43 8.14 -10.62
C THR A 47 6.69 7.51 -9.26
N ILE A 48 5.68 7.55 -8.40
CA ILE A 48 5.75 6.94 -7.08
C ILE A 48 4.52 6.08 -6.90
N VAL A 49 4.70 4.86 -6.38
CA VAL A 49 3.57 3.99 -6.08
C VAL A 49 3.39 3.97 -4.58
N TYR A 50 2.22 4.37 -4.11
CA TYR A 50 1.88 4.39 -2.69
C TYR A 50 0.89 3.29 -2.37
N ALA A 51 0.99 2.72 -1.18
CA ALA A 51 0.00 1.79 -0.68
C ALA A 51 -0.89 2.49 0.33
N TYR A 52 -2.19 2.26 0.22
CA TYR A 52 -3.17 2.85 1.12
C TYR A 52 -4.04 1.76 1.73
N GLU A 53 -4.58 2.03 2.89
CA GLU A 53 -5.59 1.19 3.49
C GLU A 53 -6.87 2.02 3.56
N TRP A 54 -7.99 1.44 3.12
CA TRP A 54 -9.27 2.16 3.07
C TRP A 54 -10.35 1.09 3.10
N ASN A 55 -11.30 1.21 4.02
CA ASN A 55 -12.39 0.24 4.17
C ASN A 55 -11.85 -1.18 4.40
N ASN A 56 -10.78 -1.28 5.18
CA ASN A 56 -10.18 -2.56 5.52
C ASN A 56 -9.63 -3.31 4.31
N GLU A 57 -9.31 -2.59 3.25
CA GLU A 57 -8.73 -3.18 2.06
C GLU A 57 -7.53 -2.38 1.63
N TYR A 58 -6.65 -2.99 0.86
CA TYR A 58 -5.46 -2.30 0.39
C TYR A 58 -5.68 -1.77 -1.01
N TYR A 59 -5.17 -0.59 -1.26
CA TYR A 59 -5.28 0.07 -2.55
C TYR A 59 -3.91 0.60 -2.93
N TYR A 60 -3.71 0.85 -4.20
CA TYR A 60 -2.43 1.36 -4.67
C TYR A 60 -2.65 2.57 -5.57
N LEU A 61 -1.94 3.63 -5.27
CA LEU A 61 -2.00 4.85 -6.08
C LEU A 61 -0.71 4.93 -6.86
N ILE A 62 -0.82 5.04 -8.18
CA ILE A 62 0.33 5.21 -9.03
C ILE A 62 0.36 6.68 -9.40
N SER A 63 1.23 7.42 -8.74
CA SER A 63 1.31 8.86 -8.91
C SER A 63 2.33 9.16 -9.99
N ILE A 64 1.86 9.37 -11.21
CA ILE A 64 2.73 9.54 -12.36
C ILE A 64 3.19 10.99 -12.42
N GLY A 65 4.51 11.20 -12.37
CA GLY A 65 5.05 12.54 -12.25
C GLY A 65 4.68 13.46 -13.38
N LEU A 66 4.51 12.93 -14.59
CA LEU A 66 4.16 13.77 -15.74
C LEU A 66 2.66 13.93 -15.94
N SER A 67 1.85 13.30 -15.12
CA SER A 67 0.41 13.38 -15.27
C SER A 67 -0.16 14.42 -14.33
N SER A 68 -1.16 15.16 -14.79
CA SER A 68 -1.80 16.14 -13.94
C SER A 68 -2.95 15.56 -13.15
N CYS A 69 -3.31 14.31 -13.39
CA CYS A 69 -4.43 13.71 -12.67
C CYS A 69 -3.90 12.93 -11.48
N VAL A 70 -4.09 13.48 -10.29
CA VAL A 70 -3.50 12.92 -9.10
C VAL A 70 -4.05 11.56 -8.69
N MET A 71 -5.34 11.35 -8.82
CA MET A 71 -5.95 10.13 -8.33
C MET A 71 -6.50 9.24 -9.43
N CYS A 72 -6.08 9.45 -10.67
CA CYS A 72 -6.63 8.67 -11.76
C CYS A 72 -6.17 7.23 -11.76
N GLU A 73 -4.96 6.97 -11.29
CA GLU A 73 -4.44 5.62 -11.32
C GLU A 73 -4.46 5.04 -9.92
N PHE A 74 -5.66 4.79 -9.42
CA PHE A 74 -5.88 4.27 -8.07
C PHE A 74 -6.61 2.95 -8.19
N TYR A 75 -6.01 1.88 -7.69
CA TYR A 75 -6.49 0.52 -7.93
C TYR A 75 -6.67 -0.24 -6.63
N ASN A 76 -7.63 -1.16 -6.61
CA ASN A 76 -7.78 -2.01 -5.43
C ASN A 76 -6.73 -3.15 -5.52
N TYR A 77 -6.74 -4.04 -4.57
CA TYR A 77 -5.75 -5.10 -4.51
C TYR A 77 -5.83 -6.04 -5.71
N GLN A 78 -6.99 -6.19 -6.30
CA GLN A 78 -7.19 -7.05 -7.44
C GLN A 78 -6.84 -6.36 -8.76
N GLY A 79 -6.47 -5.10 -8.72
CA GLY A 79 -6.08 -4.39 -9.92
C GLY A 79 -7.22 -3.71 -10.65
N VAL A 80 -8.35 -3.54 -10.00
CA VAL A 80 -9.47 -2.86 -10.61
C VAL A 80 -9.42 -1.39 -10.25
N LYS A 81 -9.48 -0.54 -11.26
CA LYS A 81 -9.39 0.89 -11.06
C LYS A 81 -10.64 1.40 -10.36
N VAL A 82 -10.46 2.23 -9.36
CA VAL A 82 -11.57 2.81 -8.63
C VAL A 82 -12.22 3.90 -9.46
N GLU A 83 -13.54 3.86 -9.55
CA GLU A 83 -14.27 4.91 -10.24
C GLU A 83 -14.72 5.89 -9.19
N TRP A 84 -14.17 7.08 -9.19
CA TRP A 84 -14.43 8.04 -8.15
C TRP A 84 -15.78 8.70 -8.30
N THR A 85 -16.47 8.85 -7.18
CA THR A 85 -17.68 9.67 -7.09
C THR A 85 -17.39 10.65 -5.97
N GLN A 86 -18.20 11.67 -5.86
CA GLN A 86 -17.98 12.65 -4.80
C GLN A 86 -18.07 11.98 -3.43
N GLU A 87 -18.98 11.03 -3.29
CA GLU A 87 -19.12 10.33 -2.04
C GLU A 87 -17.86 9.54 -1.70
N LYS A 88 -17.27 8.87 -2.67
CA LYS A 88 -16.05 8.11 -2.44
C LYS A 88 -14.89 9.03 -2.13
N ILE A 89 -14.80 10.16 -2.81
CA ILE A 89 -13.74 11.11 -2.56
C ILE A 89 -13.81 11.59 -1.12
N ASP A 90 -15.01 11.95 -0.67
CA ASP A 90 -15.17 12.44 0.68
C ASP A 90 -14.82 11.36 1.70
N ASP A 91 -15.23 10.13 1.44
CA ASP A 91 -14.94 9.05 2.36
C ASP A 91 -13.46 8.73 2.39
N PHE A 92 -12.80 8.74 1.24
CA PHE A 92 -11.39 8.43 1.21
C PHE A 92 -10.59 9.53 1.94
N GLN A 93 -10.97 10.79 1.76
CA GLN A 93 -10.25 11.86 2.44
C GLN A 93 -10.39 11.75 3.95
N LYS A 94 -11.51 11.23 4.40
CA LYS A 94 -11.73 11.10 5.82
C LYS A 94 -11.16 9.81 6.40
N ASN A 95 -11.23 8.73 5.68
CA ASN A 95 -10.91 7.41 6.21
C ASN A 95 -9.75 6.69 5.54
N GLY A 96 -9.28 7.17 4.41
CA GLY A 96 -8.15 6.52 3.74
C GLY A 96 -6.86 6.83 4.46
N LYS A 97 -5.91 5.89 4.42
CA LYS A 97 -4.70 6.06 5.16
C LYS A 97 -3.53 5.58 4.33
N ARG A 98 -2.56 6.47 4.09
CA ARG A 98 -1.36 6.06 3.36
C ARG A 98 -0.49 5.21 4.28
N ILE A 99 -0.03 4.07 3.79
CA ILE A 99 0.76 3.17 4.59
C ILE A 99 2.22 3.30 4.29
N LYS A 100 2.60 3.25 3.02
CA LYS A 100 4.00 3.38 2.69
C LYS A 100 4.20 3.57 1.21
N VAL A 101 5.43 3.86 0.81
CA VAL A 101 5.81 3.93 -0.60
C VAL A 101 6.27 2.53 -0.99
N ILE A 102 5.69 1.99 -2.04
CA ILE A 102 6.04 0.68 -2.55
C ILE A 102 7.23 0.78 -3.51
N TRP A 103 7.23 1.79 -4.36
CA TRP A 103 8.24 1.92 -5.40
C TRP A 103 8.31 3.37 -5.85
N GLU A 104 9.47 3.77 -6.28
CA GLU A 104 9.64 5.13 -6.70
C GLU A 104 10.69 5.17 -7.80
N ARG A 105 10.39 5.91 -8.87
CA ARG A 105 11.36 6.08 -9.94
C ARG A 105 11.82 7.52 -9.91
N GLY A 106 13.13 7.72 -9.75
CA GLY A 106 13.67 9.06 -9.69
C GLY A 106 13.62 9.74 -11.06
N PHE A 107 14.15 10.95 -11.11
CA PHE A 107 14.15 11.71 -12.34
C PHE A 107 15.43 11.50 -13.15
N ASN A 108 16.27 10.61 -12.72
CA ASN A 108 17.50 10.36 -13.50
C ASN A 108 17.31 9.20 -14.49
#